data_fa8555932ee470fb53c239d67da6c892
#
_entry.id   fa8555932ee470fb53c239d67da6c892
#
_cell.length_a   1.000
_cell.length_b   1.000
_cell.length_c   1.000
_cell.angle_alpha   90.00
_cell.angle_beta   90.00
_cell.angle_gamma   90.00
#
_symmetry.space_group_name_H-M   'P 1'
#
loop_
_entity.id
_entity.type
_entity.pdbx_description
1 polymer ?
#
loop_
_entity_poly.entity_id
_entity_poly.type
_entity_poly.pdbx_seq_one_letter_code
_entity_poly.pdbx_strand_id
1 'polypeptide(L)'
;MKTLYLLVPLAPLVGAILAGFFGRILGRAGAHTITSLGVAVSFVLSVIIFQDVQAGNTFNGTVYQWMESGGLKLEVGFLIDQLTVLMMLVVTFVSLMVHIYTIGYMAHDEENWPDGSKAGTNSYQRFFSYISLFTFSMLMLVMSNNFVQLFFGWEAVGLVSYLLIGFWSVRPTAIYANLKAFLVNRVGDFGFLLGIGLIAAYAGSLDYAQVFAKR
;
A
#
# COMPACT_ATOMS: atom_id res chain seq x y z
N MET A 1 -12.98 13.42 12.11
CA MET A 1 -12.84 12.61 10.89
C MET A 1 -11.42 12.61 10.30
N LYS A 2 -10.72 13.74 10.09
CA LYS A 2 -9.37 13.77 9.47
C LYS A 2 -8.36 12.80 10.10
N THR A 3 -8.35 12.70 11.43
CA THR A 3 -7.46 11.76 12.14
C THR A 3 -7.78 10.30 11.81
N LEU A 4 -9.05 9.95 11.63
CA LEU A 4 -9.45 8.59 11.24
C LEU A 4 -8.97 8.25 9.84
N TYR A 5 -9.08 9.19 8.88
CA TYR A 5 -8.57 8.99 7.52
C TYR A 5 -7.07 8.69 7.50
N LEU A 6 -6.28 9.37 8.35
CA LEU A 6 -4.85 9.10 8.50
C LEU A 6 -4.56 7.74 9.13
N LEU A 7 -5.33 7.35 10.15
CA LEU A 7 -5.11 6.10 10.86
C LEU A 7 -5.33 4.87 9.97
N VAL A 8 -6.22 4.96 8.96
CA VAL A 8 -6.48 3.83 8.06
C VAL A 8 -5.22 3.32 7.35
N PRO A 9 -4.44 4.14 6.63
CA PRO A 9 -3.20 3.65 6.02
C PRO A 9 -2.06 3.49 7.03
N LEU A 10 -2.01 4.30 8.10
CA LEU A 10 -0.90 4.26 9.06
C LEU A 10 -0.91 3.00 9.94
N ALA A 11 -2.07 2.43 10.25
CA ALA A 11 -2.13 1.22 11.08
C ALA A 11 -1.41 0.01 10.44
N PRO A 12 -1.62 -0.35 9.16
CA PRO A 12 -0.81 -1.37 8.49
C PRO A 12 0.66 -0.99 8.36
N LEU A 13 0.98 0.29 8.14
CA LEU A 13 2.37 0.76 8.07
C LEU A 13 3.12 0.51 9.38
N VAL A 14 2.51 0.87 10.51
CA VAL A 14 3.10 0.59 11.83
C VAL A 14 3.30 -0.91 12.03
N GLY A 15 2.31 -1.73 11.66
CA GLY A 15 2.44 -3.19 11.68
C GLY A 15 3.62 -3.68 10.84
N ALA A 16 3.77 -3.16 9.61
CA ALA A 16 4.86 -3.51 8.71
C ALA A 16 6.24 -3.14 9.29
N ILE A 17 6.38 -1.93 9.85
CA ILE A 17 7.62 -1.43 10.46
C ILE A 17 7.99 -2.30 11.67
N LEU A 18 7.05 -2.55 12.56
CA LEU A 18 7.30 -3.34 13.77
C LEU A 18 7.68 -4.79 13.41
N ALA A 19 6.95 -5.43 12.50
CA ALA A 19 7.27 -6.79 12.07
C ALA A 19 8.60 -6.87 11.29
N GLY A 20 8.92 -5.87 10.47
CA GLY A 20 10.13 -5.84 9.66
C GLY A 20 11.40 -5.56 10.46
N PHE A 21 11.43 -4.50 11.25
CA PHE A 21 12.63 -4.09 11.99
C PHE A 21 12.78 -4.80 13.35
N PHE A 22 11.68 -5.05 14.03
CA PHE A 22 11.69 -5.66 15.36
C PHE A 22 11.24 -7.14 15.33
N GLY A 23 11.14 -7.76 14.17
CA GLY A 23 10.64 -9.12 14.00
C GLY A 23 11.40 -10.17 14.80
N ARG A 24 12.72 -9.98 15.03
CA ARG A 24 13.53 -10.86 15.88
C ARG A 24 13.10 -10.85 17.34
N ILE A 25 12.70 -9.68 17.85
CA ILE A 25 12.27 -9.50 19.25
C ILE A 25 10.84 -10.00 19.41
N LEU A 26 9.98 -9.68 18.43
CA LEU A 26 8.56 -10.05 18.46
C LEU A 26 8.29 -11.53 18.25
N GLY A 27 9.22 -12.22 17.58
CA GLY A 27 9.00 -13.61 17.18
C GLY A 27 7.90 -13.78 16.13
N ARG A 28 7.55 -15.04 15.82
CA ARG A 28 6.51 -15.36 14.80
C ARG A 28 5.12 -14.91 15.26
N ALA A 29 4.76 -15.22 16.51
CA ALA A 29 3.44 -14.87 17.07
C ALA A 29 3.22 -13.36 17.15
N GLY A 30 4.22 -12.59 17.59
CA GLY A 30 4.14 -11.13 17.65
C GLY A 30 3.99 -10.50 16.27
N ALA A 31 4.74 -10.98 15.28
CA ALA A 31 4.71 -10.44 13.93
C ALA A 31 3.32 -10.57 13.28
N HIS A 32 2.74 -11.78 13.23
CA HIS A 32 1.42 -11.96 12.62
C HIS A 32 0.31 -11.28 13.43
N THR A 33 0.40 -11.24 14.76
CA THR A 33 -0.62 -10.59 15.59
C THR A 33 -0.62 -9.08 15.35
N ILE A 34 0.54 -8.42 15.38
CA ILE A 34 0.63 -6.96 15.20
C ILE A 34 0.19 -6.53 13.80
N THR A 35 0.64 -7.23 12.77
CA THR A 35 0.25 -6.90 11.38
C THR A 35 -1.23 -7.16 11.13
N SER A 36 -1.77 -8.29 11.57
CA SER A 36 -3.20 -8.61 11.43
C SER A 36 -4.08 -7.64 12.22
N LEU A 37 -3.68 -7.25 13.44
CA LEU A 37 -4.38 -6.23 14.22
C LEU A 37 -4.34 -4.86 13.53
N GLY A 38 -3.20 -4.45 12.96
CA GLY A 38 -3.09 -3.21 12.20
C GLY A 38 -4.08 -3.15 11.03
N VAL A 39 -4.17 -4.24 10.26
CA VAL A 39 -5.13 -4.35 9.16
C VAL A 39 -6.58 -4.45 9.65
N ALA A 40 -6.84 -5.15 10.76
CA ALA A 40 -8.17 -5.23 11.35
C ALA A 40 -8.66 -3.85 11.84
N VAL A 41 -7.79 -3.05 12.45
CA VAL A 41 -8.09 -1.66 12.83
C VAL A 41 -8.43 -0.85 11.58
N SER A 42 -7.65 -0.94 10.50
CA SER A 42 -7.95 -0.26 9.25
C SER A 42 -9.29 -0.67 8.66
N PHE A 43 -9.64 -1.94 8.73
CA PHE A 43 -10.93 -2.44 8.26
C PHE A 43 -12.09 -1.85 9.08
N VAL A 44 -12.01 -1.88 10.41
CA VAL A 44 -13.04 -1.30 11.28
C VAL A 44 -13.20 0.20 11.03
N LEU A 45 -12.10 0.93 10.90
CA LEU A 45 -12.13 2.35 10.56
C LEU A 45 -12.75 2.60 9.19
N SER A 46 -12.46 1.77 8.19
CA SER A 46 -13.06 1.87 6.86
C SER A 46 -14.58 1.65 6.90
N VAL A 47 -15.08 0.74 7.76
CA VAL A 47 -16.53 0.56 7.97
C VAL A 47 -17.15 1.81 8.57
N ILE A 48 -16.51 2.42 9.56
CA ILE A 48 -17.01 3.67 10.21
C ILE A 48 -17.05 4.81 9.17
N ILE A 49 -15.99 4.96 8.38
CA ILE A 49 -15.90 5.99 7.33
C ILE A 49 -16.96 5.74 6.25
N PHE A 50 -17.21 4.48 5.89
CA PHE A 50 -18.25 4.10 4.92
C PHE A 50 -19.64 4.58 5.41
N GLN A 51 -19.98 4.36 6.67
CA GLN A 51 -21.24 4.83 7.24
C GLN A 51 -21.36 6.37 7.22
N ASP A 52 -20.27 7.08 7.51
CA ASP A 52 -20.23 8.55 7.47
C ASP A 52 -20.41 9.09 6.03
N VAL A 53 -19.79 8.47 5.04
CA VAL A 53 -19.95 8.83 3.62
C VAL A 53 -21.34 8.50 3.10
N GLN A 54 -21.96 7.39 3.54
CA GLN A 54 -23.35 7.07 3.24
C GLN A 54 -24.33 8.10 3.81
N ALA A 55 -23.99 8.74 4.93
CA ALA A 55 -24.73 9.87 5.49
C ALA A 55 -24.53 11.19 4.71
N GLY A 56 -23.72 11.19 3.63
CA GLY A 56 -23.49 12.34 2.76
C GLY A 56 -22.21 13.14 3.07
N ASN A 57 -21.41 12.73 4.05
CA ASN A 57 -20.19 13.43 4.44
C ASN A 57 -19.00 12.94 3.59
N THR A 58 -18.68 13.67 2.53
CA THR A 58 -17.48 13.42 1.71
C THR A 58 -16.34 14.34 2.16
N PHE A 59 -15.10 13.96 1.83
CA PHE A 59 -13.91 14.75 2.13
C PHE A 59 -12.97 14.79 0.93
N ASN A 60 -12.51 15.98 0.58
CA ASN A 60 -11.39 16.18 -0.34
C ASN A 60 -10.50 17.27 0.27
N GLY A 61 -9.25 16.94 0.59
CA GLY A 61 -8.37 17.93 1.18
C GLY A 61 -6.96 17.43 1.43
N THR A 62 -6.07 18.42 1.51
CA THR A 62 -4.64 18.24 1.78
C THR A 62 -4.42 17.87 3.23
N VAL A 63 -3.57 16.88 3.46
CA VAL A 63 -3.05 16.49 4.78
C VAL A 63 -1.71 17.15 5.03
N TYR A 64 -0.81 17.10 4.03
CA TYR A 64 0.54 17.66 4.12
C TYR A 64 0.99 18.15 2.74
N GLN A 65 1.44 19.40 2.68
CA GLN A 65 2.04 19.97 1.47
C GLN A 65 3.55 19.75 1.52
N TRP A 66 4.06 19.06 0.51
CA TRP A 66 5.48 18.75 0.42
C TRP A 66 6.26 19.85 -0.28
N MET A 67 5.77 20.30 -1.45
CA MET A 67 6.44 21.30 -2.27
C MET A 67 5.43 22.09 -3.11
N GLU A 68 5.74 23.36 -3.35
CA GLU A 68 5.04 24.19 -4.34
C GLU A 68 6.08 24.87 -5.23
N SER A 69 5.96 24.72 -6.54
CA SER A 69 6.87 25.32 -7.50
C SER A 69 6.17 25.60 -8.81
N GLY A 70 6.30 26.82 -9.34
CA GLY A 70 5.74 27.18 -10.64
C GLY A 70 4.21 27.05 -10.76
N GLY A 71 3.47 27.13 -9.65
CA GLY A 71 2.02 26.93 -9.60
C GLY A 71 1.57 25.47 -9.48
N LEU A 72 2.50 24.51 -9.54
CA LEU A 72 2.24 23.09 -9.25
C LEU A 72 2.42 22.84 -7.77
N LYS A 73 1.42 22.18 -7.15
CA LYS A 73 1.46 21.74 -5.75
C LYS A 73 1.66 20.24 -5.70
N LEU A 74 2.69 19.84 -4.96
CA LEU A 74 2.94 18.44 -4.60
C LEU A 74 2.52 18.24 -3.15
N GLU A 75 1.47 17.49 -2.96
CA GLU A 75 0.85 17.31 -1.65
C GLU A 75 0.42 15.87 -1.41
N VAL A 76 0.34 15.51 -0.15
CA VAL A 76 -0.36 14.31 0.30
C VAL A 76 -1.76 14.75 0.75
N GLY A 77 -2.77 14.28 0.05
CA GLY A 77 -4.15 14.59 0.32
C GLY A 77 -5.02 13.33 0.23
N PHE A 78 -6.24 13.45 0.71
CA PHE A 78 -7.21 12.36 0.62
C PHE A 78 -8.49 12.83 -0.07
N LEU A 79 -8.97 11.98 -0.97
CA LEU A 79 -10.31 12.03 -1.54
C LEU A 79 -11.11 10.88 -0.92
N ILE A 80 -12.11 11.21 -0.12
CA ILE A 80 -12.98 10.22 0.54
C ILE A 80 -14.40 10.43 0.01
N ASP A 81 -14.72 9.65 -1.00
CA ASP A 81 -16.02 9.58 -1.64
C ASP A 81 -16.57 8.14 -1.61
N GLN A 82 -17.72 7.91 -2.23
CA GLN A 82 -18.37 6.59 -2.24
C GLN A 82 -17.49 5.50 -2.88
N LEU A 83 -16.76 5.84 -3.97
CA LEU A 83 -15.89 4.88 -4.65
C LEU A 83 -14.67 4.56 -3.79
N THR A 84 -14.05 5.58 -3.22
CA THR A 84 -12.87 5.42 -2.36
C THR A 84 -13.18 4.55 -1.14
N VAL A 85 -14.29 4.81 -0.44
CA VAL A 85 -14.61 4.01 0.76
C VAL A 85 -14.99 2.58 0.43
N LEU A 86 -15.64 2.35 -0.72
CA LEU A 86 -15.89 0.98 -1.20
C LEU A 86 -14.56 0.25 -1.43
N MET A 87 -13.61 0.88 -2.10
CA MET A 87 -12.28 0.29 -2.33
C MET A 87 -11.49 0.11 -1.03
N MET A 88 -11.58 1.05 -0.08
CA MET A 88 -10.97 0.89 1.25
C MET A 88 -11.50 -0.36 1.96
N LEU A 89 -12.82 -0.60 1.92
CA LEU A 89 -13.43 -1.81 2.50
C LEU A 89 -12.91 -3.09 1.82
N VAL A 90 -12.91 -3.12 0.49
CA VAL A 90 -12.42 -4.28 -0.27
C VAL A 90 -10.95 -4.56 0.05
N VAL A 91 -10.10 -3.56 -0.01
CA VAL A 91 -8.65 -3.69 0.24
C VAL A 91 -8.39 -4.19 1.66
N THR A 92 -8.99 -3.56 2.66
CA THR A 92 -8.73 -3.91 4.06
C THR A 92 -9.34 -5.26 4.44
N PHE A 93 -10.53 -5.60 3.93
CA PHE A 93 -11.17 -6.90 4.18
C PHE A 93 -10.36 -8.05 3.55
N VAL A 94 -10.04 -7.95 2.25
CA VAL A 94 -9.27 -8.99 1.56
C VAL A 94 -7.89 -9.14 2.20
N SER A 95 -7.22 -8.01 2.50
CA SER A 95 -5.94 -8.05 3.19
C SER A 95 -6.01 -8.74 4.55
N LEU A 96 -7.06 -8.46 5.34
CA LEU A 96 -7.25 -9.13 6.64
C LEU A 96 -7.41 -10.65 6.47
N MET A 97 -8.20 -11.09 5.49
CA MET A 97 -8.36 -12.51 5.20
C MET A 97 -7.03 -13.16 4.76
N VAL A 98 -6.27 -12.46 3.92
CA VAL A 98 -4.93 -12.91 3.50
C VAL A 98 -3.99 -13.01 4.70
N HIS A 99 -3.97 -12.05 5.62
CA HIS A 99 -3.15 -12.12 6.83
C HIS A 99 -3.48 -13.34 7.68
N ILE A 100 -4.77 -13.62 7.90
CA ILE A 100 -5.22 -14.78 8.67
C ILE A 100 -4.83 -16.08 7.96
N TYR A 101 -5.08 -16.18 6.65
CA TYR A 101 -4.70 -17.34 5.84
C TYR A 101 -3.18 -17.59 5.87
N THR A 102 -2.40 -16.53 5.80
CA THR A 102 -0.93 -16.59 5.75
C THR A 102 -0.31 -17.17 7.02
N ILE A 103 -1.01 -17.13 8.17
CA ILE A 103 -0.54 -17.77 9.40
C ILE A 103 -0.30 -19.27 9.18
N GLY A 104 -1.27 -19.95 8.56
CA GLY A 104 -1.13 -21.36 8.20
C GLY A 104 -0.20 -21.59 7.00
N TYR A 105 -0.31 -20.73 5.98
CA TYR A 105 0.49 -20.84 4.76
C TYR A 105 2.01 -20.77 5.02
N MET A 106 2.44 -19.89 5.91
CA MET A 106 3.85 -19.69 6.27
C MET A 106 4.29 -20.50 7.49
N ALA A 107 3.45 -21.39 8.01
CA ALA A 107 3.78 -22.16 9.23
C ALA A 107 5.06 -22.97 9.10
N HIS A 108 5.28 -23.59 7.94
CA HIS A 108 6.43 -24.44 7.62
C HIS A 108 7.40 -23.81 6.61
N ASP A 109 7.48 -22.47 6.57
CA ASP A 109 8.32 -21.76 5.60
C ASP A 109 9.81 -22.10 5.73
N GLU A 110 10.26 -22.52 6.88
CA GLU A 110 11.67 -22.92 7.13
C GLU A 110 12.14 -24.02 6.16
N GLU A 111 11.24 -24.93 5.76
CA GLU A 111 11.52 -26.01 4.81
C GLU A 111 11.81 -25.52 3.37
N ASN A 112 11.43 -24.29 3.05
CA ASN A 112 11.63 -23.68 1.73
C ASN A 112 13.03 -23.06 1.56
N TRP A 113 13.83 -23.00 2.62
CA TRP A 113 15.15 -22.39 2.59
C TRP A 113 16.24 -23.46 2.74
N PRO A 114 17.31 -23.43 1.92
CA PRO A 114 18.44 -24.32 2.10
C PRO A 114 19.07 -24.16 3.49
N ASP A 115 19.58 -25.26 4.05
CA ASP A 115 20.26 -25.25 5.33
C ASP A 115 21.37 -24.20 5.38
N GLY A 116 21.37 -23.36 6.43
CA GLY A 116 22.35 -22.29 6.62
C GLY A 116 22.11 -21.03 5.77
N SER A 117 21.01 -20.95 5.03
CA SER A 117 20.67 -19.74 4.25
C SER A 117 20.32 -18.57 5.17
N LYS A 118 21.14 -17.50 5.12
CA LYS A 118 20.84 -16.25 5.83
C LYS A 118 19.54 -15.60 5.33
N ALA A 119 19.14 -15.85 4.08
CA ALA A 119 17.91 -15.34 3.49
C ALA A 119 16.65 -15.91 4.14
N GLY A 120 16.72 -17.14 4.71
CA GLY A 120 15.63 -17.74 5.49
C GLY A 120 15.47 -17.17 6.91
N THR A 121 16.47 -16.43 7.41
CA THR A 121 16.40 -15.85 8.75
C THR A 121 15.26 -14.83 8.85
N ASN A 122 14.33 -15.04 9.79
CA ASN A 122 13.13 -14.22 9.98
C ASN A 122 12.24 -14.11 8.73
N SER A 123 12.22 -15.13 7.85
CA SER A 123 11.40 -15.15 6.64
C SER A 123 9.92 -14.93 6.97
N TYR A 124 9.41 -15.60 7.98
CA TYR A 124 8.03 -15.44 8.44
C TYR A 124 7.66 -13.97 8.77
N GLN A 125 8.45 -13.32 9.63
CA GLN A 125 8.22 -11.93 10.03
C GLN A 125 8.36 -10.97 8.84
N ARG A 126 9.33 -11.21 7.96
CA ARG A 126 9.55 -10.45 6.74
C ARG A 126 8.36 -10.56 5.79
N PHE A 127 7.78 -11.74 5.63
CA PHE A 127 6.59 -11.93 4.80
C PHE A 127 5.40 -11.12 5.34
N PHE A 128 5.12 -11.19 6.64
CA PHE A 128 4.07 -10.43 7.28
C PHE A 128 4.29 -8.92 7.18
N SER A 129 5.54 -8.46 7.28
CA SER A 129 5.90 -7.06 7.03
C SER A 129 5.55 -6.64 5.60
N TYR A 130 5.87 -7.47 4.60
CA TYR A 130 5.60 -7.14 3.20
C TYR A 130 4.11 -7.09 2.87
N ILE A 131 3.30 -8.05 3.31
CA ILE A 131 1.85 -8.01 3.04
C ILE A 131 1.17 -6.83 3.75
N SER A 132 1.64 -6.45 4.94
CA SER A 132 1.14 -5.27 5.64
C SER A 132 1.58 -3.96 4.96
N LEU A 133 2.82 -3.89 4.47
CA LEU A 133 3.32 -2.77 3.67
C LEU A 133 2.58 -2.65 2.32
N PHE A 134 2.22 -3.79 1.71
CA PHE A 134 1.36 -3.80 0.52
C PHE A 134 0.01 -3.16 0.79
N THR A 135 -0.61 -3.49 1.91
CA THR A 135 -1.91 -2.91 2.32
C THR A 135 -1.80 -1.39 2.50
N PHE A 136 -0.74 -0.91 3.17
CA PHE A 136 -0.46 0.53 3.28
C PHE A 136 -0.34 1.19 1.91
N SER A 137 0.48 0.63 1.02
CA SER A 137 0.73 1.16 -0.32
C SER A 137 -0.54 1.24 -1.15
N MET A 138 -1.37 0.21 -1.07
CA MET A 138 -2.66 0.16 -1.76
C MET A 138 -3.64 1.19 -1.22
N LEU A 139 -3.69 1.40 0.09
CA LEU A 139 -4.54 2.44 0.70
C LEU A 139 -4.08 3.85 0.31
N MET A 140 -2.77 4.12 0.27
CA MET A 140 -2.23 5.40 -0.20
C MET A 140 -2.59 5.70 -1.65
N LEU A 141 -2.64 4.66 -2.49
CA LEU A 141 -3.08 4.76 -3.89
C LEU A 141 -4.57 5.06 -3.97
N VAL A 142 -5.40 4.27 -3.29
CA VAL A 142 -6.87 4.33 -3.36
C VAL A 142 -7.41 5.66 -2.81
N MET A 143 -6.81 6.18 -1.75
CA MET A 143 -7.24 7.40 -1.07
C MET A 143 -6.66 8.69 -1.67
N SER A 144 -5.85 8.60 -2.74
CA SER A 144 -5.19 9.76 -3.34
C SER A 144 -6.20 10.76 -3.90
N ASN A 145 -5.91 12.06 -3.79
CA ASN A 145 -6.68 13.14 -4.39
C ASN A 145 -5.97 13.83 -5.56
N ASN A 146 -4.77 13.36 -5.91
CA ASN A 146 -3.96 13.92 -6.97
C ASN A 146 -3.15 12.85 -7.71
N PHE A 147 -2.73 13.15 -8.95
CA PHE A 147 -2.05 12.20 -9.83
C PHE A 147 -0.63 11.85 -9.35
N VAL A 148 0.05 12.73 -8.61
CA VAL A 148 1.40 12.45 -8.10
C VAL A 148 1.34 11.42 -6.97
N GLN A 149 0.40 11.59 -6.03
CA GLN A 149 0.21 10.63 -4.96
C GLN A 149 -0.29 9.29 -5.51
N LEU A 150 -1.17 9.31 -6.52
CA LEU A 150 -1.61 8.10 -7.22
C LEU A 150 -0.40 7.33 -7.78
N PHE A 151 0.50 8.03 -8.48
CA PHE A 151 1.71 7.43 -9.03
C PHE A 151 2.65 6.91 -7.92
N PHE A 152 2.84 7.67 -6.85
CA PHE A 152 3.62 7.22 -5.71
C PHE A 152 3.06 5.93 -5.08
N GLY A 153 1.75 5.87 -4.87
CA GLY A 153 1.08 4.66 -4.38
C GLY A 153 1.23 3.47 -5.34
N TRP A 154 1.11 3.73 -6.64
CA TRP A 154 1.30 2.74 -7.69
C TRP A 154 2.72 2.15 -7.68
N GLU A 155 3.74 3.00 -7.61
CA GLU A 155 5.14 2.59 -7.51
C GLU A 155 5.43 1.79 -6.23
N ALA A 156 4.84 2.22 -5.11
CA ALA A 156 4.98 1.51 -3.83
C ALA A 156 4.36 0.10 -3.89
N VAL A 157 3.18 -0.05 -4.50
CA VAL A 157 2.54 -1.36 -4.75
C VAL A 157 3.42 -2.21 -5.67
N GLY A 158 3.97 -1.63 -6.73
CA GLY A 158 4.89 -2.30 -7.66
C GLY A 158 6.15 -2.81 -6.95
N LEU A 159 6.76 -1.98 -6.11
CA LEU A 159 7.94 -2.35 -5.32
C LEU A 159 7.65 -3.49 -4.34
N VAL A 160 6.55 -3.41 -3.60
CA VAL A 160 6.22 -4.47 -2.63
C VAL A 160 5.81 -5.76 -3.35
N SER A 161 5.14 -5.67 -4.49
CA SER A 161 4.87 -6.83 -5.36
C SER A 161 6.18 -7.51 -5.79
N TYR A 162 7.18 -6.74 -6.20
CA TYR A 162 8.52 -7.24 -6.51
C TYR A 162 9.12 -8.01 -5.33
N LEU A 163 9.03 -7.47 -4.10
CA LEU A 163 9.53 -8.13 -2.90
C LEU A 163 8.78 -9.43 -2.57
N LEU A 164 7.48 -9.50 -2.86
CA LEU A 164 6.66 -10.69 -2.64
C LEU A 164 6.88 -11.77 -3.71
N ILE A 165 6.95 -11.41 -4.99
CA ILE A 165 7.21 -12.36 -6.09
C ILE A 165 8.58 -13.01 -5.92
N GLY A 166 9.60 -12.21 -5.58
CA GLY A 166 10.97 -12.66 -5.34
C GLY A 166 11.24 -13.14 -3.91
N PHE A 167 10.20 -13.40 -3.11
CA PHE A 167 10.34 -13.71 -1.68
C PHE A 167 11.27 -14.90 -1.45
N TRP A 168 11.07 -16.01 -2.16
CA TRP A 168 11.99 -17.17 -2.14
C TRP A 168 13.13 -16.98 -3.13
N SER A 169 14.03 -16.06 -2.82
CA SER A 169 15.17 -15.66 -3.66
C SER A 169 16.19 -16.78 -3.94
N VAL A 170 16.02 -17.93 -3.32
CA VAL A 170 16.83 -19.15 -3.59
C VAL A 170 16.29 -19.99 -4.76
N ARG A 171 15.07 -19.71 -5.23
CA ARG A 171 14.43 -20.44 -6.33
C ARG A 171 14.66 -19.72 -7.66
N PRO A 172 15.34 -20.31 -8.65
CA PRO A 172 15.60 -19.68 -9.96
C PRO A 172 14.32 -19.22 -10.67
N THR A 173 13.24 -19.99 -10.55
CA THR A 173 11.92 -19.64 -11.12
C THR A 173 11.34 -18.37 -10.51
N ALA A 174 11.47 -18.18 -9.19
CA ALA A 174 11.02 -16.98 -8.51
C ALA A 174 11.86 -15.76 -8.89
N ILE A 175 13.18 -15.91 -9.00
CA ILE A 175 14.09 -14.84 -9.44
C ILE A 175 13.73 -14.38 -10.86
N TYR A 176 13.54 -15.33 -11.78
CA TYR A 176 13.17 -15.01 -13.16
C TYR A 176 11.80 -14.32 -13.26
N ALA A 177 10.79 -14.85 -12.57
CA ALA A 177 9.45 -14.26 -12.54
C ALA A 177 9.47 -12.84 -11.96
N ASN A 178 10.24 -12.64 -10.91
CA ASN A 178 10.42 -11.35 -10.26
C ASN A 178 11.06 -10.31 -11.19
N LEU A 179 12.17 -10.68 -11.85
CA LEU A 179 12.83 -9.81 -12.82
C LEU A 179 11.90 -9.45 -13.98
N LYS A 180 11.18 -10.44 -14.51
CA LYS A 180 10.21 -10.22 -15.60
C LYS A 180 9.10 -9.26 -15.17
N ALA A 181 8.49 -9.51 -14.03
CA ALA A 181 7.41 -8.65 -13.50
C ALA A 181 7.90 -7.20 -13.30
N PHE A 182 9.07 -7.02 -12.71
CA PHE A 182 9.65 -5.71 -12.48
C PHE A 182 9.90 -4.94 -13.79
N LEU A 183 10.57 -5.57 -14.76
CA LEU A 183 10.90 -4.90 -16.03
C LEU A 183 9.66 -4.54 -16.85
N VAL A 184 8.67 -5.44 -16.90
CA VAL A 184 7.42 -5.17 -17.63
C VAL A 184 6.63 -4.06 -16.99
N ASN A 185 6.52 -4.04 -15.65
CA ASN A 185 5.84 -2.98 -14.94
C ASN A 185 6.52 -1.61 -15.18
N ARG A 186 7.87 -1.54 -15.19
CA ARG A 186 8.59 -0.29 -15.44
C ARG A 186 8.29 0.35 -16.80
N VAL A 187 8.03 -0.45 -17.82
CA VAL A 187 7.59 0.07 -19.13
C VAL A 187 6.22 0.76 -19.00
N GLY A 188 5.29 0.14 -18.27
CA GLY A 188 3.98 0.74 -17.96
C GLY A 188 4.09 2.01 -17.11
N ASP A 189 4.95 2.00 -16.10
CA ASP A 189 5.18 3.12 -15.17
C ASP A 189 5.72 4.35 -15.91
N PHE A 190 6.62 4.13 -16.89
CA PHE A 190 7.11 5.21 -17.75
C PHE A 190 5.98 5.83 -18.58
N GLY A 191 5.10 5.01 -19.17
CA GLY A 191 3.92 5.51 -19.88
C GLY A 191 2.97 6.30 -18.97
N PHE A 192 2.77 5.82 -17.74
CA PHE A 192 1.96 6.50 -16.75
C PHE A 192 2.55 7.88 -16.37
N LEU A 193 3.86 7.94 -16.14
CA LEU A 193 4.55 9.20 -15.83
C LEU A 193 4.45 10.21 -16.97
N LEU A 194 4.58 9.77 -18.24
CA LEU A 194 4.35 10.63 -19.40
C LEU A 194 2.90 11.17 -19.45
N GLY A 195 1.92 10.33 -19.12
CA GLY A 195 0.53 10.75 -19.01
C GLY A 195 0.32 11.84 -17.95
N ILE A 196 0.94 11.71 -16.78
CA ILE A 196 0.92 12.73 -15.73
C ILE A 196 1.58 14.02 -16.21
N GLY A 197 2.72 13.93 -16.91
CA GLY A 197 3.39 15.08 -17.51
C GLY A 197 2.51 15.82 -18.52
N LEU A 198 1.76 15.10 -19.35
CA LEU A 198 0.79 15.70 -20.27
C LEU A 198 -0.36 16.38 -19.53
N ILE A 199 -0.91 15.76 -18.49
CA ILE A 199 -1.95 16.39 -17.65
C ILE A 199 -1.42 17.69 -17.04
N ALA A 200 -0.21 17.69 -16.48
CA ALA A 200 0.41 18.90 -15.94
C ALA A 200 0.56 20.00 -17.00
N ALA A 201 1.00 19.62 -18.21
CA ALA A 201 1.22 20.57 -19.31
C ALA A 201 -0.10 21.20 -19.83
N TYR A 202 -1.16 20.40 -20.00
CA TYR A 202 -2.42 20.87 -20.58
C TYR A 202 -3.40 21.42 -19.54
N ALA A 203 -3.47 20.80 -18.36
CA ALA A 203 -4.40 21.25 -17.32
C ALA A 203 -3.78 22.26 -16.34
N GLY A 204 -2.44 22.36 -16.27
CA GLY A 204 -1.74 23.25 -15.34
C GLY A 204 -1.94 22.89 -13.86
N SER A 205 -2.47 21.70 -13.58
CA SER A 205 -2.70 21.16 -12.23
C SER A 205 -2.62 19.65 -12.25
N LEU A 206 -2.32 19.07 -11.08
CA LEU A 206 -2.29 17.61 -10.86
C LEU A 206 -3.36 17.17 -9.85
N ASP A 207 -4.12 18.10 -9.27
CA ASP A 207 -5.26 17.83 -8.41
C ASP A 207 -6.47 17.36 -9.22
N TYR A 208 -7.15 16.28 -8.77
CA TYR A 208 -8.28 15.71 -9.50
C TYR A 208 -9.42 16.71 -9.71
N ALA A 209 -9.79 17.46 -8.65
CA ALA A 209 -10.91 18.38 -8.74
C ALA A 209 -10.63 19.50 -9.76
N GLN A 210 -9.38 20.00 -9.79
CA GLN A 210 -8.99 21.06 -10.73
C GLN A 210 -8.88 20.56 -12.17
N VAL A 211 -8.35 19.35 -12.38
CA VAL A 211 -8.22 18.76 -13.72
C VAL A 211 -9.58 18.42 -14.31
N PHE A 212 -10.48 17.81 -13.54
CA PHE A 212 -11.80 17.43 -14.02
C PHE A 212 -12.77 18.62 -14.17
N ALA A 213 -12.55 19.73 -13.46
CA ALA A 213 -13.33 20.94 -13.64
C ALA A 213 -13.03 21.68 -14.96
N LYS A 214 -11.92 21.39 -15.64
CA LYS A 214 -11.51 21.99 -16.92
C LYS A 214 -12.03 21.23 -18.15
N ARG A 215 -12.95 20.28 -17.97
CA ARG A 215 -13.63 19.58 -19.06
C ARG A 215 -14.59 20.44 -19.82
#